data_fcdc4453a343911a67289099ccec832c
#
_entry.id   fcdc4453a343911a67289099ccec832c
#
_cell.length_a   1.000
_cell.length_b   1.000
_cell.length_c   1.000
_cell.angle_alpha   90.00
_cell.angle_beta   90.00
_cell.angle_gamma   90.00
#
_symmetry.space_group_name_H-M   'P 1'
#
loop_
_entity.id
_entity.type
_entity.pdbx_description
1 polymer ?
#
loop_
_entity_poly.entity_id
_entity_poly.type
_entity_poly.pdbx_seq_one_letter_code
_entity_poly.pdbx_strand_id
1 'polypeptide(L)'
;MAAQTNFIDIATIWLHAGKGGDGAVSFHREKFVAAGGPDGGDGGRGGDIIFVVDDHLTTLMDFRYKRKYVAPEGGKGGASLCHGKNAENLVIKVPLGTVIKDAESGLVIADLSDHTPVTIAKGGRGGYGNAHFATPTRQIPKFAKPGMPGEDIQVTLELKLIADVGLIGFPNVGKSTLISTISAAKPKIANYHFTTLVPTLGVVSVAEGASFVCADIPGLIEGASEGIGLGHDFLRHVERCRLLLHVVDVSGSECREPIEDFEKINEELAKFSPVLAERPQIVVGNKCDLATEEQIEAFRKYVEGKGLTFVPISAATMQGVKELPGLVYNRLKDIPPVPVFAPEYKKPEPKANDRAFEIKRMEAHVWSVEAPGLEYILAGSNVDDYESLQFFQRQLGESGILDALVAKGVQENDTILIGDYQFDYIF
;
A
#
# COMPACT_ATOMS: atom_id res chain seq x y z
N MET A 1 8.79 -2.26 32.43
CA MET A 1 9.42 -1.99 31.11
C MET A 1 8.29 -1.58 30.17
N ALA A 2 8.18 -0.30 29.81
CA ALA A 2 7.19 0.16 28.86
C ALA A 2 7.58 -0.42 27.48
N ALA A 3 6.67 -1.15 26.83
CA ALA A 3 6.87 -1.63 25.48
C ALA A 3 7.08 -0.42 24.58
N GLN A 4 8.28 -0.27 24.02
CA GLN A 4 8.57 0.69 22.97
C GLN A 4 7.76 0.26 21.75
N THR A 5 6.65 0.92 21.50
CA THR A 5 5.88 0.75 20.27
C THR A 5 6.63 1.45 19.15
N ASN A 6 7.43 0.68 18.40
CA ASN A 6 8.05 1.18 17.17
C ASN A 6 6.94 1.50 16.17
N PHE A 7 6.79 2.76 15.80
CA PHE A 7 5.89 3.18 14.72
C PHE A 7 6.58 2.88 13.38
N ILE A 8 5.85 2.26 12.45
CA ILE A 8 6.33 1.95 11.11
C ILE A 8 5.37 2.55 10.11
N ASP A 9 5.88 3.36 9.23
CA ASP A 9 5.20 4.11 8.17
C ASP A 9 5.47 3.56 6.78
N ILE A 10 6.56 2.77 6.61
CA ILE A 10 6.91 2.12 5.35
C ILE A 10 7.17 0.64 5.62
N ALA A 11 6.55 -0.22 4.82
CA ALA A 11 6.78 -1.66 4.88
C ALA A 11 6.73 -2.27 3.48
N THR A 12 7.71 -3.10 3.14
CA THR A 12 7.71 -3.85 1.89
C THR A 12 7.27 -5.28 2.15
N ILE A 13 6.29 -5.75 1.37
CA ILE A 13 5.68 -7.06 1.51
C ILE A 13 5.57 -7.77 0.16
N TRP A 14 5.53 -9.10 0.20
CA TRP A 14 5.32 -9.98 -0.93
C TRP A 14 3.89 -10.49 -0.93
N LEU A 15 3.21 -10.36 -2.06
CA LEU A 15 1.83 -10.78 -2.26
C LEU A 15 1.83 -11.90 -3.30
N HIS A 16 1.36 -13.09 -2.89
CA HIS A 16 1.16 -14.23 -3.77
C HIS A 16 -0.34 -14.55 -3.82
N ALA A 17 -1.00 -14.21 -4.91
CA ALA A 17 -2.40 -14.59 -5.11
C ALA A 17 -2.52 -16.09 -5.37
N GLY A 18 -3.67 -16.67 -5.05
CA GLY A 18 -3.89 -18.10 -5.14
C GLY A 18 -3.84 -18.61 -6.59
N LYS A 19 -3.17 -19.75 -6.83
CA LYS A 19 -3.25 -20.45 -8.09
C LYS A 19 -4.68 -20.98 -8.32
N GLY A 20 -5.16 -21.02 -9.56
CA GLY A 20 -6.38 -21.74 -9.92
C GLY A 20 -6.21 -23.24 -9.77
N GLY A 21 -7.29 -23.94 -9.44
CA GLY A 21 -7.31 -25.39 -9.37
C GLY A 21 -7.19 -26.03 -10.76
N ASP A 22 -6.61 -27.20 -10.84
CA ASP A 22 -6.47 -27.92 -12.11
C ASP A 22 -7.83 -28.50 -12.53
N GLY A 23 -8.11 -28.54 -13.83
CA GLY A 23 -9.23 -29.28 -14.40
C GLY A 23 -9.05 -30.81 -14.25
N ALA A 24 -10.14 -31.52 -14.19
CA ALA A 24 -10.12 -32.97 -14.05
C ALA A 24 -10.17 -33.68 -15.41
N VAL A 25 -9.50 -34.83 -15.49
CA VAL A 25 -9.70 -35.82 -16.57
C VAL A 25 -10.51 -36.95 -15.99
N SER A 26 -11.76 -37.08 -16.39
CA SER A 26 -12.68 -38.10 -15.92
C SER A 26 -13.61 -38.53 -17.07
N PHE A 27 -14.09 -39.77 -16.99
CA PHE A 27 -15.03 -40.35 -17.96
C PHE A 27 -16.21 -40.97 -17.23
N HIS A 28 -17.38 -40.73 -17.75
CA HIS A 28 -18.60 -41.23 -17.17
C HIS A 28 -18.58 -42.78 -17.15
N ARG A 29 -18.91 -43.36 -15.99
CA ARG A 29 -18.93 -44.82 -15.79
C ARG A 29 -20.23 -45.20 -15.12
N GLU A 30 -21.03 -45.99 -15.84
CA GLU A 30 -22.23 -46.58 -15.29
C GLU A 30 -22.25 -48.09 -15.52
N LYS A 31 -23.09 -48.79 -14.75
CA LYS A 31 -23.31 -50.22 -14.95
C LYS A 31 -23.92 -50.45 -16.33
N PHE A 32 -23.26 -51.22 -17.17
CA PHE A 32 -23.61 -51.52 -18.59
C PHE A 32 -23.23 -50.41 -19.62
N VAL A 33 -22.54 -49.35 -19.25
CA VAL A 33 -21.96 -48.38 -20.20
C VAL A 33 -20.46 -48.61 -20.26
N ALA A 34 -20.00 -49.24 -21.35
CA ALA A 34 -18.58 -49.64 -21.50
C ALA A 34 -17.66 -48.42 -21.77
N ALA A 35 -18.18 -47.36 -22.40
CA ALA A 35 -17.45 -46.14 -22.74
C ALA A 35 -18.38 -44.94 -22.60
N GLY A 36 -18.32 -44.28 -21.46
CA GLY A 36 -19.00 -42.98 -21.25
C GLY A 36 -18.19 -41.82 -21.81
N GLY A 37 -18.84 -40.70 -22.08
CA GLY A 37 -18.20 -39.47 -22.51
C GLY A 37 -17.32 -38.83 -21.43
N PRO A 38 -16.51 -37.84 -21.78
CA PRO A 38 -15.71 -37.08 -20.80
C PRO A 38 -16.62 -36.30 -19.86
N ASP A 39 -16.37 -36.40 -18.56
CA ASP A 39 -17.17 -35.81 -17.49
C ASP A 39 -16.31 -35.09 -16.43
N GLY A 40 -15.06 -34.79 -16.76
CA GLY A 40 -14.19 -34.04 -15.87
C GLY A 40 -14.65 -32.60 -15.71
N GLY A 41 -14.78 -32.16 -14.46
CA GLY A 41 -15.15 -30.79 -14.07
C GLY A 41 -13.96 -29.83 -14.11
N ASP A 42 -14.26 -28.54 -14.11
CA ASP A 42 -13.26 -27.47 -14.10
C ASP A 42 -12.67 -27.27 -12.70
N GLY A 43 -11.45 -26.75 -12.62
CA GLY A 43 -10.86 -26.28 -11.39
C GLY A 43 -11.52 -24.97 -10.90
N GLY A 44 -11.46 -24.74 -9.59
CA GLY A 44 -11.92 -23.50 -8.95
C GLY A 44 -10.94 -22.35 -9.17
N ARG A 45 -11.41 -21.12 -9.03
CA ARG A 45 -10.55 -19.93 -9.06
C ARG A 45 -9.71 -19.83 -7.79
N GLY A 46 -8.46 -19.36 -7.87
CA GLY A 46 -7.61 -18.97 -6.76
C GLY A 46 -8.12 -17.69 -6.08
N GLY A 47 -7.74 -17.50 -4.80
CA GLY A 47 -8.13 -16.33 -4.01
C GLY A 47 -7.41 -15.07 -4.46
N ASP A 48 -8.12 -13.96 -4.50
CA ASP A 48 -7.56 -12.63 -4.72
C ASP A 48 -6.97 -12.08 -3.42
N ILE A 49 -6.06 -11.09 -3.50
CA ILE A 49 -5.59 -10.31 -2.36
C ILE A 49 -6.23 -8.93 -2.41
N ILE A 50 -7.00 -8.62 -1.36
CA ILE A 50 -7.80 -7.40 -1.27
C ILE A 50 -7.31 -6.60 -0.05
N PHE A 51 -7.05 -5.33 -0.24
CA PHE A 51 -6.76 -4.39 0.84
C PHE A 51 -8.03 -3.65 1.27
N VAL A 52 -8.18 -3.52 2.59
CA VAL A 52 -9.33 -2.83 3.22
C VAL A 52 -8.80 -1.89 4.29
N VAL A 53 -9.40 -0.72 4.41
CA VAL A 53 -9.09 0.22 5.48
C VAL A 53 -9.71 -0.26 6.79
N ASP A 54 -8.94 -0.21 7.88
CA ASP A 54 -9.40 -0.44 9.25
C ASP A 54 -8.99 0.76 10.12
N ASP A 55 -9.97 1.52 10.60
CA ASP A 55 -9.78 2.74 11.40
C ASP A 55 -9.13 2.49 12.77
N HIS A 56 -9.11 1.23 13.22
CA HIS A 56 -8.44 0.85 14.46
C HIS A 56 -6.91 0.71 14.29
N LEU A 57 -6.44 0.61 13.06
CA LEU A 57 -5.02 0.55 12.75
C LEU A 57 -4.48 1.96 12.54
N THR A 58 -3.34 2.24 13.18
CA THR A 58 -2.64 3.54 13.07
C THR A 58 -1.21 3.41 12.55
N THR A 59 -0.71 2.18 12.38
CA THR A 59 0.68 1.91 11.97
C THR A 59 0.74 0.68 11.07
N LEU A 60 1.82 0.57 10.30
CA LEU A 60 2.12 -0.61 9.47
C LEU A 60 2.97 -1.66 10.22
N MET A 61 2.92 -1.69 11.56
CA MET A 61 3.81 -2.52 12.39
C MET A 61 3.67 -4.02 12.11
N ASP A 62 2.47 -4.49 11.86
CA ASP A 62 2.21 -5.91 11.60
C ASP A 62 2.95 -6.41 10.35
N PHE A 63 3.14 -5.54 9.38
CA PHE A 63 3.82 -5.84 8.10
C PHE A 63 5.34 -5.98 8.24
N ARG A 64 5.93 -5.52 9.35
CA ARG A 64 7.34 -5.75 9.67
C ARG A 64 7.62 -7.20 10.01
N TYR A 65 6.68 -7.83 10.73
CA TYR A 65 6.83 -9.21 11.21
C TYR A 65 6.36 -10.20 10.15
N LYS A 66 5.25 -9.93 9.49
CA LYS A 66 4.71 -10.76 8.42
C LYS A 66 4.90 -10.05 7.08
N ARG A 67 5.90 -10.50 6.32
CA ARG A 67 6.25 -9.90 5.02
C ARG A 67 5.71 -10.68 3.83
N LYS A 68 5.24 -11.91 4.01
CA LYS A 68 4.72 -12.75 2.95
C LYS A 68 3.25 -13.06 3.18
N TYR A 69 2.43 -12.75 2.18
CA TYR A 69 0.99 -12.98 2.17
C TYR A 69 0.64 -13.87 1.00
N VAL A 70 0.06 -15.04 1.29
CA VAL A 70 -0.31 -16.04 0.30
C VAL A 70 -1.80 -16.28 0.39
N ALA A 71 -2.53 -16.05 -0.70
CA ALA A 71 -3.94 -16.37 -0.78
C ALA A 71 -4.13 -17.87 -1.08
N PRO A 72 -5.24 -18.49 -0.66
CA PRO A 72 -5.50 -19.91 -0.87
C PRO A 72 -5.70 -20.22 -2.36
N GLU A 73 -5.33 -21.44 -2.74
CA GLU A 73 -5.48 -21.97 -4.09
C GLU A 73 -6.92 -22.47 -4.35
N GLY A 74 -7.34 -22.45 -5.61
CA GLY A 74 -8.59 -23.03 -6.05
C GLY A 74 -8.61 -24.57 -5.94
N GLY A 75 -9.75 -25.13 -5.64
CA GLY A 75 -9.95 -26.58 -5.59
C GLY A 75 -9.80 -27.22 -6.97
N LYS A 76 -9.27 -28.44 -7.04
CA LYS A 76 -9.21 -29.22 -8.27
C LYS A 76 -10.61 -29.63 -8.72
N GLY A 77 -10.82 -29.74 -10.04
CA GLY A 77 -12.03 -30.32 -10.62
C GLY A 77 -12.17 -31.81 -10.25
N GLY A 78 -13.38 -32.30 -10.26
CA GLY A 78 -13.72 -33.69 -9.96
C GLY A 78 -14.41 -34.39 -11.12
N ALA A 79 -14.77 -35.67 -10.91
CA ALA A 79 -15.60 -36.43 -11.84
C ALA A 79 -17.06 -35.95 -11.86
N SER A 80 -17.83 -36.40 -12.82
CA SER A 80 -19.27 -36.07 -12.95
C SER A 80 -19.55 -34.58 -13.06
N LEU A 81 -18.70 -33.86 -13.80
CA LEU A 81 -18.76 -32.42 -14.02
C LEU A 81 -18.68 -31.59 -12.71
N CYS A 82 -18.18 -32.18 -11.62
CA CYS A 82 -18.01 -31.45 -10.38
C CYS A 82 -16.90 -30.44 -10.47
N HIS A 83 -17.26 -29.15 -10.37
CA HIS A 83 -16.28 -28.07 -10.37
C HIS A 83 -15.55 -27.98 -9.03
N GLY A 84 -14.27 -27.62 -9.06
CA GLY A 84 -13.49 -27.31 -7.89
C GLY A 84 -14.05 -26.08 -7.16
N LYS A 85 -13.92 -26.08 -5.81
CA LYS A 85 -14.34 -24.93 -4.99
C LYS A 85 -13.46 -23.71 -5.30
N ASN A 86 -14.08 -22.56 -5.51
CA ASN A 86 -13.34 -21.29 -5.56
C ASN A 86 -12.74 -20.99 -4.20
N ALA A 87 -11.50 -20.50 -4.21
CA ALA A 87 -10.81 -20.07 -3.01
C ALA A 87 -11.42 -18.78 -2.44
N GLU A 88 -11.28 -18.60 -1.14
CA GLU A 88 -11.66 -17.36 -0.46
C GLU A 88 -10.59 -16.30 -0.68
N ASN A 89 -11.00 -15.03 -0.80
CA ASN A 89 -10.07 -13.93 -0.96
C ASN A 89 -9.32 -13.67 0.35
N LEU A 90 -8.04 -13.33 0.24
CA LEU A 90 -7.24 -12.87 1.37
C LEU A 90 -7.44 -11.37 1.58
N VAL A 91 -8.07 -11.01 2.70
CA VAL A 91 -8.27 -9.62 3.08
C VAL A 91 -7.14 -9.15 3.98
N ILE A 92 -6.45 -8.09 3.56
CA ILE A 92 -5.37 -7.44 4.32
C ILE A 92 -5.88 -6.09 4.79
N LYS A 93 -5.85 -5.89 6.12
CA LYS A 93 -6.28 -4.66 6.75
C LYS A 93 -5.12 -3.70 6.89
N VAL A 94 -5.33 -2.43 6.53
CA VAL A 94 -4.34 -1.35 6.60
C VAL A 94 -4.96 -0.07 7.18
N PRO A 95 -4.15 0.84 7.74
CA PRO A 95 -4.62 2.14 8.18
C PRO A 95 -5.17 2.98 7.03
N LEU A 96 -6.09 3.90 7.34
CA LEU A 96 -6.55 4.93 6.39
C LEU A 96 -5.36 5.77 5.90
N GLY A 97 -5.35 6.09 4.61
CA GLY A 97 -4.27 6.87 4.00
C GLY A 97 -3.01 6.06 3.66
N THR A 98 -3.12 4.73 3.59
CA THR A 98 -2.03 3.88 3.11
C THR A 98 -1.94 3.95 1.58
N VAL A 99 -0.77 4.30 1.05
CA VAL A 99 -0.44 4.25 -0.38
C VAL A 99 0.29 2.94 -0.66
N ILE A 100 -0.17 2.23 -1.67
CA ILE A 100 0.45 1.00 -2.16
C ILE A 100 1.22 1.31 -3.42
N LYS A 101 2.53 1.07 -3.40
CA LYS A 101 3.43 1.28 -4.53
C LYS A 101 4.03 -0.05 -4.97
N ASP A 102 4.30 -0.18 -6.24
CA ASP A 102 5.13 -1.25 -6.76
C ASP A 102 6.57 -1.10 -6.24
N ALA A 103 7.16 -2.18 -5.74
CA ALA A 103 8.47 -2.09 -5.08
C ALA A 103 9.63 -1.85 -6.06
N GLU A 104 9.48 -2.25 -7.33
CA GLU A 104 10.53 -2.12 -8.35
C GLU A 104 10.47 -0.74 -9.04
N SER A 105 9.30 -0.35 -9.52
CA SER A 105 9.12 0.90 -10.27
C SER A 105 8.86 2.11 -9.37
N GLY A 106 8.42 1.91 -8.12
CA GLY A 106 7.99 2.97 -7.21
C GLY A 106 6.67 3.64 -7.59
N LEU A 107 6.01 3.19 -8.66
CA LEU A 107 4.74 3.77 -9.14
C LEU A 107 3.58 3.42 -8.21
N VAL A 108 2.63 4.33 -8.09
CA VAL A 108 1.45 4.13 -7.25
C VAL A 108 0.49 3.13 -7.90
N ILE A 109 0.20 2.03 -7.19
CA ILE A 109 -0.79 1.03 -7.57
C ILE A 109 -2.17 1.45 -7.06
N ALA A 110 -2.25 1.85 -5.80
CA ALA A 110 -3.50 2.28 -5.17
C ALA A 110 -3.25 3.23 -4.00
N ASP A 111 -4.23 4.07 -3.74
CA ASP A 111 -4.28 5.00 -2.61
C ASP A 111 -5.55 4.72 -1.79
N LEU A 112 -5.38 4.23 -0.58
CA LEU A 112 -6.47 3.85 0.33
C LEU A 112 -6.85 5.04 1.21
N SER A 113 -7.36 6.10 0.58
CA SER A 113 -7.87 7.31 1.24
C SER A 113 -9.34 7.22 1.62
N ASP A 114 -10.02 6.14 1.24
CA ASP A 114 -11.39 5.81 1.60
C ASP A 114 -11.53 4.34 2.00
N HIS A 115 -12.74 3.91 2.40
CA HIS A 115 -13.01 2.53 2.83
C HIS A 115 -13.31 1.57 1.67
N THR A 116 -13.10 1.99 0.42
CA THR A 116 -13.35 1.13 -0.74
C THR A 116 -12.33 -0.01 -0.79
N PRO A 117 -12.76 -1.27 -0.81
CA PRO A 117 -11.85 -2.40 -0.96
C PRO A 117 -11.14 -2.37 -2.31
N VAL A 118 -9.81 -2.56 -2.32
CA VAL A 118 -9.01 -2.55 -3.54
C VAL A 118 -8.32 -3.90 -3.73
N THR A 119 -8.54 -4.51 -4.90
CA THR A 119 -7.84 -5.75 -5.27
C THR A 119 -6.47 -5.42 -5.86
N ILE A 120 -5.41 -5.85 -5.20
CA ILE A 120 -4.02 -5.60 -5.61
C ILE A 120 -3.45 -6.76 -6.43
N ALA A 121 -3.75 -8.00 -6.05
CA ALA A 121 -3.31 -9.17 -6.78
C ALA A 121 -4.48 -10.12 -7.05
N LYS A 122 -4.63 -10.55 -8.30
CA LYS A 122 -5.74 -11.41 -8.75
C LYS A 122 -5.34 -12.88 -8.71
N GLY A 123 -6.21 -13.71 -8.17
CA GLY A 123 -6.07 -15.16 -8.22
C GLY A 123 -6.18 -15.72 -9.63
N GLY A 124 -5.47 -16.82 -9.86
CA GLY A 124 -5.45 -17.53 -11.13
C GLY A 124 -6.81 -18.15 -11.47
N ARG A 125 -7.10 -18.25 -12.76
CA ARG A 125 -8.30 -18.95 -13.25
C ARG A 125 -8.13 -20.45 -13.10
N GLY A 126 -9.22 -21.15 -12.76
CA GLY A 126 -9.24 -22.61 -12.79
C GLY A 126 -9.06 -23.17 -14.20
N GLY A 127 -8.39 -24.31 -14.30
CA GLY A 127 -8.21 -25.03 -15.56
C GLY A 127 -9.50 -25.71 -16.01
N TYR A 128 -9.72 -25.80 -17.30
CA TYR A 128 -10.87 -26.52 -17.86
C TYR A 128 -10.69 -28.03 -17.75
N GLY A 129 -11.75 -28.73 -17.36
CA GLY A 129 -11.83 -30.18 -17.37
C GLY A 129 -11.91 -30.75 -18.79
N ASN A 130 -11.67 -32.06 -18.94
CA ASN A 130 -11.67 -32.69 -20.24
C ASN A 130 -13.01 -32.61 -20.97
N ALA A 131 -14.12 -32.45 -20.27
CA ALA A 131 -15.46 -32.29 -20.86
C ALA A 131 -15.53 -31.09 -21.84
N HIS A 132 -14.79 -29.99 -21.58
CA HIS A 132 -14.75 -28.83 -22.46
C HIS A 132 -14.05 -29.08 -23.82
N PHE A 133 -13.21 -30.11 -23.91
CA PHE A 133 -12.42 -30.41 -25.13
C PHE A 133 -13.02 -31.49 -26.00
N ALA A 134 -14.22 -31.95 -25.64
CA ALA A 134 -14.99 -32.89 -26.48
C ALA A 134 -15.51 -32.20 -27.75
N THR A 135 -15.15 -32.75 -28.88
CA THR A 135 -15.63 -32.29 -30.20
C THR A 135 -16.14 -33.49 -30.99
N PRO A 136 -16.91 -33.29 -32.07
CA PRO A 136 -17.36 -34.40 -32.92
C PRO A 136 -16.25 -35.27 -33.44
N THR A 137 -15.09 -34.71 -33.70
CA THR A 137 -13.89 -35.43 -34.18
C THR A 137 -13.03 -35.98 -33.03
N ARG A 138 -13.14 -35.42 -31.81
CA ARG A 138 -12.43 -35.84 -30.61
C ARG A 138 -13.41 -36.06 -29.46
N GLN A 139 -13.96 -37.26 -29.43
CA GLN A 139 -15.02 -37.61 -28.45
C GLN A 139 -14.46 -38.00 -27.08
N ILE A 140 -13.19 -38.38 -26.98
CA ILE A 140 -12.56 -38.88 -25.75
C ILE A 140 -11.24 -38.10 -25.47
N PRO A 141 -11.30 -36.79 -25.11
CA PRO A 141 -10.11 -36.05 -24.74
C PRO A 141 -9.57 -36.57 -23.40
N LYS A 142 -8.29 -36.95 -23.38
CA LYS A 142 -7.59 -37.49 -22.19
C LYS A 142 -6.78 -36.46 -21.44
N PHE A 143 -6.96 -35.19 -21.73
CA PHE A 143 -6.26 -34.08 -21.09
C PHE A 143 -7.24 -33.07 -20.50
N ALA A 144 -6.77 -32.31 -19.53
CA ALA A 144 -7.42 -31.15 -18.93
C ALA A 144 -6.39 -30.01 -18.79
N LYS A 145 -6.86 -28.76 -18.72
CA LYS A 145 -5.94 -27.64 -18.49
C LYS A 145 -5.59 -27.53 -17.01
N PRO A 146 -4.32 -27.25 -16.67
CA PRO A 146 -3.93 -26.86 -15.33
C PRO A 146 -4.55 -25.51 -14.99
N GLY A 147 -4.68 -25.23 -13.69
CA GLY A 147 -5.06 -23.90 -13.21
C GLY A 147 -3.96 -22.89 -13.49
N MET A 148 -4.37 -21.69 -13.87
CA MET A 148 -3.42 -20.60 -14.10
C MET A 148 -2.79 -20.14 -12.78
N PRO A 149 -1.52 -19.70 -12.79
CA PRO A 149 -0.89 -19.10 -11.62
C PRO A 149 -1.65 -17.84 -11.20
N GLY A 150 -1.66 -17.55 -9.90
CA GLY A 150 -2.06 -16.27 -9.38
C GLY A 150 -0.99 -15.21 -9.64
N GLU A 151 -1.32 -13.99 -9.37
CA GLU A 151 -0.40 -12.87 -9.53
C GLU A 151 0.57 -12.79 -8.35
N ASP A 152 1.85 -12.61 -8.66
CA ASP A 152 2.91 -12.38 -7.70
C ASP A 152 3.41 -10.94 -7.86
N ILE A 153 3.39 -10.18 -6.75
CA ILE A 153 3.84 -8.79 -6.76
C ILE A 153 4.49 -8.43 -5.43
N GLN A 154 5.58 -7.69 -5.49
CA GLN A 154 6.18 -7.06 -4.33
C GLN A 154 5.71 -5.62 -4.25
N VAL A 155 5.12 -5.25 -3.11
CA VAL A 155 4.60 -3.90 -2.91
C VAL A 155 5.22 -3.25 -1.69
N THR A 156 5.39 -1.93 -1.77
CA THR A 156 5.75 -1.07 -0.66
C THR A 156 4.52 -0.34 -0.19
N LEU A 157 4.16 -0.55 1.07
CA LEU A 157 3.11 0.18 1.77
C LEU A 157 3.73 1.42 2.38
N GLU A 158 3.14 2.57 2.17
CA GLU A 158 3.58 3.86 2.73
C GLU A 158 2.38 4.58 3.34
N LEU A 159 2.47 4.94 4.61
CA LEU A 159 1.47 5.77 5.28
C LEU A 159 1.60 7.22 4.83
N LYS A 160 0.53 7.73 4.22
CA LYS A 160 0.47 9.09 3.67
C LYS A 160 0.30 10.17 4.72
N LEU A 161 -0.43 9.86 5.79
CA LEU A 161 -0.78 10.77 6.87
C LEU A 161 -0.22 10.26 8.19
N ILE A 162 0.62 11.07 8.83
CA ILE A 162 1.00 10.84 10.23
C ILE A 162 0.00 11.53 11.14
N ALA A 163 -0.48 12.72 10.76
CA ALA A 163 -1.44 13.50 11.52
C ALA A 163 -2.28 14.43 10.62
N ASP A 164 -3.53 14.66 11.01
CA ASP A 164 -4.38 15.70 10.40
C ASP A 164 -3.93 17.09 10.82
N VAL A 165 -3.46 17.20 12.08
CA VAL A 165 -3.10 18.47 12.75
C VAL A 165 -1.67 18.40 13.26
N GLY A 166 -0.84 19.34 12.84
CA GLY A 166 0.52 19.51 13.35
C GLY A 166 0.59 20.60 14.43
N LEU A 167 1.16 20.30 15.60
CA LEU A 167 1.49 21.32 16.61
C LEU A 167 2.86 21.90 16.33
N ILE A 168 2.91 23.22 16.22
CA ILE A 168 4.15 23.99 16.04
C ILE A 168 4.28 25.02 17.17
N GLY A 169 5.48 25.47 17.44
CA GLY A 169 5.76 26.45 18.47
C GLY A 169 7.09 26.18 19.17
N PHE A 170 7.58 27.14 19.89
CA PHE A 170 8.85 27.05 20.64
C PHE A 170 8.86 25.93 21.69
N PRO A 171 10.03 25.46 22.16
CA PRO A 171 10.10 24.57 23.32
C PRO A 171 9.42 25.20 24.52
N ASN A 172 8.92 24.35 25.40
CA ASN A 172 8.31 24.74 26.70
C ASN A 172 7.04 25.62 26.62
N VAL A 173 6.50 25.90 25.41
CA VAL A 173 5.20 26.58 25.27
C VAL A 173 4.02 25.71 25.66
N GLY A 174 4.26 24.41 25.93
CA GLY A 174 3.24 23.48 26.43
C GLY A 174 2.60 22.59 25.35
N LYS A 175 3.20 22.39 24.16
CA LYS A 175 2.70 21.52 23.10
C LYS A 175 2.40 20.08 23.57
N SER A 176 3.40 19.43 24.18
CA SER A 176 3.26 18.05 24.65
C SER A 176 2.25 17.92 25.81
N THR A 177 2.12 18.93 26.63
CA THR A 177 1.08 19.01 27.66
C THR A 177 -0.30 19.11 27.01
N LEU A 178 -0.45 19.97 26.01
CA LEU A 178 -1.71 20.14 25.28
C LEU A 178 -2.14 18.82 24.62
N ILE A 179 -1.26 18.12 23.89
CA ILE A 179 -1.58 16.80 23.31
C ILE A 179 -2.02 15.82 24.38
N SER A 180 -1.28 15.76 25.50
CA SER A 180 -1.62 14.83 26.59
C SER A 180 -2.98 15.12 27.21
N THR A 181 -3.42 16.36 27.15
CA THR A 181 -4.67 16.83 27.75
C THR A 181 -5.88 16.60 26.82
N ILE A 182 -5.71 16.81 25.51
CA ILE A 182 -6.81 16.66 24.52
C ILE A 182 -6.92 15.25 23.96
N SER A 183 -5.91 14.40 24.11
CA SER A 183 -5.90 13.04 23.58
C SER A 183 -6.81 12.12 24.36
N ALA A 184 -7.65 11.33 23.67
CA ALA A 184 -8.56 10.34 24.27
C ALA A 184 -7.83 9.14 24.90
N ALA A 185 -6.60 8.88 24.49
CA ALA A 185 -5.71 7.86 25.04
C ALA A 185 -4.34 8.49 25.33
N LYS A 186 -3.52 7.85 26.19
CA LYS A 186 -2.15 8.32 26.42
C LYS A 186 -1.44 8.50 25.08
N PRO A 187 -0.87 9.69 24.80
CA PRO A 187 -0.14 9.93 23.58
C PRO A 187 0.93 8.88 23.35
N LYS A 188 1.03 8.39 22.13
CA LYS A 188 2.05 7.41 21.76
C LYS A 188 3.30 8.14 21.28
N ILE A 189 4.41 7.79 21.85
CA ILE A 189 5.73 8.23 21.39
C ILE A 189 6.06 7.37 20.18
N ALA A 190 6.20 8.00 19.01
CA ALA A 190 6.50 7.32 17.76
C ALA A 190 7.99 7.42 17.44
N ASN A 191 8.72 6.30 17.58
CA ASN A 191 10.16 6.25 17.23
C ASN A 191 10.32 6.00 15.72
N TYR A 192 10.57 7.06 14.97
CA TYR A 192 10.93 6.96 13.56
C TYR A 192 12.44 6.72 13.41
N HIS A 193 12.83 5.76 12.59
CA HIS A 193 14.24 5.44 12.37
C HIS A 193 15.08 6.57 11.74
N PHE A 194 14.40 7.56 11.19
CA PHE A 194 15.00 8.71 10.49
C PHE A 194 14.88 10.03 11.26
N THR A 195 14.35 10.04 12.51
CA THR A 195 14.26 11.23 13.34
C THR A 195 15.19 11.15 14.53
N THR A 196 15.96 12.23 14.76
CA THR A 196 16.72 12.43 16.00
C THR A 196 15.83 12.85 17.17
N LEU A 197 14.67 13.44 16.86
CA LEU A 197 13.65 13.86 17.80
C LEU A 197 12.37 13.04 17.57
N VAL A 198 11.82 12.48 18.62
CA VAL A 198 10.69 11.56 18.56
C VAL A 198 9.37 12.33 18.64
N PRO A 199 8.54 12.33 17.59
CA PRO A 199 7.25 13.01 17.64
C PRO A 199 6.27 12.29 18.56
N THR A 200 5.42 13.07 19.20
CA THR A 200 4.33 12.56 20.04
C THR A 200 3.03 12.63 19.25
N LEU A 201 2.36 11.49 19.10
CA LEU A 201 1.07 11.41 18.42
C LEU A 201 -0.05 11.24 19.43
N GLY A 202 -1.14 11.98 19.26
CA GLY A 202 -2.36 11.88 20.05
C GLY A 202 -3.59 11.76 19.17
N VAL A 203 -4.45 10.78 19.47
CA VAL A 203 -5.77 10.69 18.84
C VAL A 203 -6.76 11.50 19.67
N VAL A 204 -7.34 12.52 19.08
CA VAL A 204 -8.29 13.44 19.71
C VAL A 204 -9.70 13.05 19.30
N SER A 205 -10.53 12.64 20.25
CA SER A 205 -11.94 12.33 20.03
C SER A 205 -12.80 13.54 20.35
N VAL A 206 -13.68 13.93 19.43
CA VAL A 206 -14.57 15.07 19.58
C VAL A 206 -16.00 14.62 19.93
N ALA A 207 -16.47 13.57 19.25
CA ALA A 207 -17.77 12.96 19.45
C ALA A 207 -17.73 11.50 18.97
N GLU A 208 -18.83 10.75 19.15
CA GLU A 208 -18.95 9.39 18.63
C GLU A 208 -18.77 9.38 17.10
N GLY A 209 -17.72 8.70 16.61
CA GLY A 209 -17.36 8.65 15.18
C GLY A 209 -16.64 9.89 14.64
N ALA A 210 -16.27 10.86 15.48
CA ALA A 210 -15.55 12.08 15.09
C ALA A 210 -14.22 12.19 15.85
N SER A 211 -13.12 11.92 15.16
CA SER A 211 -11.76 12.02 15.72
C SER A 211 -10.78 12.54 14.67
N PHE A 212 -9.65 13.03 15.13
CA PHE A 212 -8.52 13.42 14.29
C PHE A 212 -7.19 13.10 15.00
N VAL A 213 -6.13 12.95 14.22
CA VAL A 213 -4.79 12.68 14.75
C VAL A 213 -4.01 13.98 14.84
N CYS A 214 -3.42 14.24 16.00
CA CYS A 214 -2.59 15.39 16.28
C CYS A 214 -1.14 14.94 16.51
N ALA A 215 -0.17 15.62 15.88
CA ALA A 215 1.25 15.36 16.06
C ALA A 215 1.98 16.57 16.64
N ASP A 216 2.80 16.35 17.67
CA ASP A 216 3.80 17.34 18.09
C ASP A 216 4.96 17.31 17.09
N ILE A 217 5.29 18.46 16.53
CA ILE A 217 6.39 18.63 15.57
C ILE A 217 7.57 19.22 16.34
N PRO A 218 8.43 18.36 16.94
CA PRO A 218 9.60 18.85 17.64
C PRO A 218 10.66 19.35 16.65
N GLY A 219 11.39 20.40 17.00
CA GLY A 219 12.61 20.79 16.28
C GLY A 219 12.45 21.73 15.09
N LEU A 220 11.34 22.47 14.97
CA LEU A 220 11.24 23.62 14.05
C LEU A 220 11.99 24.86 14.58
N ILE A 221 13.03 24.70 15.40
CA ILE A 221 13.72 25.80 16.07
C ILE A 221 15.20 25.71 15.83
N GLU A 222 15.82 26.87 15.57
CA GLU A 222 17.27 27.18 15.47
C GLU A 222 18.09 26.07 14.80
N GLY A 223 18.24 26.14 13.47
CA GLY A 223 19.08 25.25 12.69
C GLY A 223 18.35 24.15 11.91
N ALA A 224 17.01 24.10 11.92
CA ALA A 224 16.28 23.12 11.08
C ALA A 224 16.54 23.31 9.58
N SER A 225 16.76 24.56 9.15
CA SER A 225 17.15 24.91 7.77
C SER A 225 18.60 24.52 7.43
N GLU A 226 19.46 24.31 8.44
CA GLU A 226 20.88 23.94 8.27
C GLU A 226 21.12 22.42 8.28
N GLY A 227 20.05 21.60 8.34
CA GLY A 227 20.16 20.13 8.24
C GLY A 227 20.63 19.43 9.51
N ILE A 228 20.76 20.14 10.63
CA ILE A 228 21.20 19.56 11.89
C ILE A 228 19.97 19.24 12.74
N GLY A 229 19.41 18.03 12.59
CA GLY A 229 18.47 17.50 13.59
C GLY A 229 17.19 16.82 13.13
N LEU A 230 16.62 17.16 12.00
CA LEU A 230 15.40 16.50 11.48
C LEU A 230 15.70 15.87 10.12
N GLY A 231 15.49 14.55 9.99
CA GLY A 231 15.67 13.87 8.72
C GLY A 231 14.66 14.38 7.67
N HIS A 232 15.09 14.50 6.41
CA HIS A 232 14.25 14.93 5.28
C HIS A 232 12.93 14.15 5.15
N ASP A 233 12.91 12.91 5.62
CA ASP A 233 11.72 12.05 5.54
C ASP A 233 10.65 12.45 6.56
N PHE A 234 11.03 12.85 7.78
CA PHE A 234 10.07 13.35 8.77
C PHE A 234 9.38 14.64 8.29
N LEU A 235 10.14 15.50 7.66
CA LEU A 235 9.66 16.80 7.17
C LEU A 235 8.64 16.61 6.03
N ARG A 236 8.82 15.62 5.16
CA ARG A 236 7.81 15.21 4.18
C ARG A 236 6.48 14.80 4.81
N HIS A 237 6.53 14.19 5.99
CA HIS A 237 5.32 13.77 6.71
C HIS A 237 4.61 14.95 7.38
N VAL A 238 5.36 15.92 7.86
CA VAL A 238 4.80 17.17 8.43
C VAL A 238 4.12 18.01 7.35
N GLU A 239 4.67 18.07 6.14
CA GLU A 239 4.07 18.76 4.99
C GLU A 239 2.67 18.23 4.63
N ARG A 240 2.33 17.03 5.08
CA ARG A 240 1.04 16.39 4.84
C ARG A 240 -0.03 16.74 5.88
N CYS A 241 0.31 17.44 6.98
CA CYS A 241 -0.69 17.96 7.90
C CYS A 241 -1.63 18.93 7.18
N ARG A 242 -2.91 18.81 7.47
CA ARG A 242 -3.97 19.63 6.85
C ARG A 242 -4.13 20.98 7.53
N LEU A 243 -3.90 21.01 8.84
CA LEU A 243 -4.06 22.18 9.71
C LEU A 243 -2.87 22.27 10.66
N LEU A 244 -2.41 23.48 10.95
CA LEU A 244 -1.40 23.74 11.95
C LEU A 244 -2.01 24.40 13.18
N LEU A 245 -1.67 23.89 14.36
CA LEU A 245 -1.92 24.55 15.65
C LEU A 245 -0.63 25.22 16.11
N HIS A 246 -0.57 26.53 15.97
CA HIS A 246 0.57 27.31 16.41
C HIS A 246 0.41 27.69 17.89
N VAL A 247 1.14 26.99 18.76
CA VAL A 247 1.07 27.21 20.22
C VAL A 247 2.11 28.23 20.64
N VAL A 248 1.64 29.32 21.25
CA VAL A 248 2.47 30.42 21.71
C VAL A 248 2.26 30.62 23.20
N ASP A 249 3.34 30.88 23.97
CA ASP A 249 3.28 31.28 25.40
C ASP A 249 2.97 32.77 25.50
N VAL A 250 1.73 33.12 25.86
CA VAL A 250 1.29 34.50 25.96
C VAL A 250 1.74 35.18 27.25
N SER A 251 2.23 34.40 28.22
CA SER A 251 2.70 34.97 29.51
C SER A 251 4.12 35.52 29.43
N GLY A 252 4.90 35.17 28.40
CA GLY A 252 6.31 35.55 28.32
C GLY A 252 7.17 34.93 29.44
N SER A 253 6.75 33.78 30.00
CA SER A 253 7.38 33.17 31.19
C SER A 253 8.87 32.84 31.00
N GLU A 254 9.35 32.74 29.74
CA GLU A 254 10.76 32.49 29.41
C GLU A 254 11.51 33.74 28.94
N CYS A 255 11.06 34.93 29.35
CA CYS A 255 11.64 36.21 28.93
C CYS A 255 11.62 36.42 27.41
N ARG A 256 10.57 35.92 26.74
CA ARG A 256 10.35 36.04 25.29
C ARG A 256 9.09 36.86 25.02
N GLU A 257 9.11 37.55 23.89
CA GLU A 257 7.97 38.32 23.40
C GLU A 257 7.06 37.41 22.54
N PRO A 258 5.76 37.23 22.89
CA PRO A 258 4.84 36.33 22.15
C PRO A 258 4.74 36.67 20.66
N ILE A 259 4.78 37.95 20.28
CA ILE A 259 4.72 38.38 18.89
C ILE A 259 5.99 37.99 18.14
N GLU A 260 7.17 38.19 18.76
CA GLU A 260 8.45 37.77 18.11
C GLU A 260 8.53 36.28 17.95
N ASP A 261 8.10 35.49 18.92
CA ASP A 261 8.06 34.04 18.86
C ASP A 261 7.14 33.55 17.72
N PHE A 262 5.96 34.15 17.60
CA PHE A 262 5.03 33.87 16.52
C PHE A 262 5.63 34.15 15.14
N GLU A 263 6.29 35.29 14.94
CA GLU A 263 6.91 35.64 13.65
C GLU A 263 8.08 34.72 13.29
N LYS A 264 8.97 34.45 14.25
CA LYS A 264 10.14 33.58 14.03
C LYS A 264 9.72 32.19 13.58
N ILE A 265 8.71 31.58 14.19
CA ILE A 265 8.21 30.26 13.78
C ILE A 265 7.63 30.32 12.35
N ASN A 266 6.89 31.37 12.00
CA ASN A 266 6.36 31.50 10.65
C ASN A 266 7.46 31.73 9.60
N GLU A 267 8.51 32.49 9.94
CA GLU A 267 9.69 32.64 9.08
C GLU A 267 10.44 31.33 8.89
N GLU A 268 10.60 30.52 9.94
CA GLU A 268 11.23 29.22 9.85
C GLU A 268 10.40 28.24 9.03
N LEU A 269 9.08 28.23 9.21
CA LEU A 269 8.17 27.45 8.38
C LEU A 269 8.32 27.80 6.89
N ALA A 270 8.37 29.09 6.57
CA ALA A 270 8.51 29.57 5.20
C ALA A 270 9.87 29.20 4.57
N LYS A 271 10.96 29.28 5.36
CA LYS A 271 12.29 28.83 4.93
C LYS A 271 12.37 27.34 4.74
N PHE A 272 11.62 26.60 5.56
CA PHE A 272 11.63 25.16 5.58
C PHE A 272 10.83 24.56 4.41
N SER A 273 9.54 24.92 4.27
CA SER A 273 8.65 24.49 3.21
C SER A 273 7.60 25.57 2.93
N PRO A 274 7.62 26.13 1.69
CA PRO A 274 6.55 27.04 1.26
C PRO A 274 5.16 26.43 1.37
N VAL A 275 5.05 25.12 1.07
CA VAL A 275 3.77 24.38 1.15
C VAL A 275 3.23 24.34 2.57
N LEU A 276 4.10 24.20 3.56
CA LEU A 276 3.71 24.16 4.97
C LEU A 276 3.33 25.55 5.48
N ALA A 277 4.02 26.59 5.02
CA ALA A 277 3.72 27.98 5.38
C ALA A 277 2.34 28.45 4.87
N GLU A 278 1.88 27.90 3.74
CA GLU A 278 0.56 28.20 3.17
C GLU A 278 -0.59 27.43 3.84
N ARG A 279 -0.30 26.48 4.74
CA ARG A 279 -1.37 25.71 5.41
C ARG A 279 -2.19 26.60 6.34
N PRO A 280 -3.51 26.35 6.45
CA PRO A 280 -4.34 27.01 7.43
C PRO A 280 -3.79 26.84 8.84
N GLN A 281 -3.79 27.94 9.62
CA GLN A 281 -3.30 27.96 10.99
C GLN A 281 -4.38 28.42 11.97
N ILE A 282 -4.38 27.80 13.15
CA ILE A 282 -5.09 28.30 14.34
C ILE A 282 -4.02 28.63 15.38
N VAL A 283 -4.02 29.85 15.87
CA VAL A 283 -3.07 30.31 16.91
C VAL A 283 -3.65 30.04 18.28
N VAL A 284 -2.94 29.25 19.06
CA VAL A 284 -3.32 28.88 20.43
C VAL A 284 -2.43 29.61 21.42
N GLY A 285 -2.99 30.58 22.11
CA GLY A 285 -2.29 31.27 23.21
C GLY A 285 -2.38 30.43 24.47
N ASN A 286 -1.28 29.80 24.84
CA ASN A 286 -1.20 28.98 26.07
C ASN A 286 -0.64 29.76 27.26
N LYS A 287 -0.79 29.19 28.44
CA LYS A 287 -0.40 29.77 29.76
C LYS A 287 -1.14 31.08 30.09
N CYS A 288 -2.39 31.20 29.67
CA CYS A 288 -3.23 32.36 29.98
C CYS A 288 -3.46 32.54 31.49
N ASP A 289 -3.27 31.49 32.27
CA ASP A 289 -3.31 31.55 33.74
C ASP A 289 -2.18 32.37 34.37
N LEU A 290 -1.08 32.55 33.64
CA LEU A 290 0.09 33.34 34.06
C LEU A 290 0.15 34.71 33.38
N ALA A 291 -0.64 34.97 32.38
CA ALA A 291 -0.65 36.20 31.58
C ALA A 291 -1.69 37.19 32.11
N THR A 292 -1.45 38.50 31.91
CA THR A 292 -2.45 39.53 32.18
C THR A 292 -3.47 39.60 31.04
N GLU A 293 -4.69 40.09 31.35
CA GLU A 293 -5.74 40.27 30.31
C GLU A 293 -5.28 41.22 29.21
N GLU A 294 -4.48 42.21 29.53
CA GLU A 294 -3.92 43.18 28.57
C GLU A 294 -2.98 42.49 27.56
N GLN A 295 -2.13 41.58 28.05
CA GLN A 295 -1.21 40.81 27.19
C GLN A 295 -1.99 39.88 26.24
N ILE A 296 -2.99 39.19 26.76
CA ILE A 296 -3.84 38.28 25.95
C ILE A 296 -4.55 39.08 24.88
N GLU A 297 -5.14 40.23 25.22
CA GLU A 297 -5.90 41.05 24.28
C GLU A 297 -4.99 41.75 23.24
N ALA A 298 -3.80 42.17 23.64
CA ALA A 298 -2.81 42.71 22.70
C ALA A 298 -2.38 41.67 21.66
N PHE A 299 -2.07 40.46 22.11
CA PHE A 299 -1.70 39.37 21.21
C PHE A 299 -2.86 38.91 20.33
N ARG A 300 -4.10 38.87 20.89
CA ARG A 300 -5.32 38.57 20.11
C ARG A 300 -5.48 39.55 18.96
N LYS A 301 -5.45 40.85 19.22
CA LYS A 301 -5.58 41.86 18.17
C LYS A 301 -4.53 41.75 17.08
N TYR A 302 -3.31 41.37 17.45
CA TYR A 302 -2.23 41.18 16.52
C TYR A 302 -2.52 39.98 15.57
N VAL A 303 -2.90 38.82 16.13
CA VAL A 303 -3.19 37.61 15.38
C VAL A 303 -4.43 37.75 14.49
N GLU A 304 -5.50 38.33 15.04
CA GLU A 304 -6.76 38.60 14.29
C GLU A 304 -6.53 39.63 13.18
N GLY A 305 -5.63 40.61 13.40
CA GLY A 305 -5.21 41.57 12.39
C GLY A 305 -4.51 40.93 11.19
N LYS A 306 -3.94 39.72 11.35
CA LYS A 306 -3.40 38.89 10.27
C LYS A 306 -4.43 37.95 9.62
N GLY A 307 -5.70 37.99 10.06
CA GLY A 307 -6.77 37.13 9.56
C GLY A 307 -6.75 35.69 10.08
N LEU A 308 -5.99 35.44 11.17
CA LEU A 308 -5.89 34.14 11.81
C LEU A 308 -6.84 34.01 13.00
N THR A 309 -7.30 32.78 13.27
CA THR A 309 -8.14 32.50 14.46
C THR A 309 -7.26 32.37 15.68
N PHE A 310 -7.60 33.11 16.75
CA PHE A 310 -6.91 33.05 18.05
C PHE A 310 -7.78 32.36 19.11
N VAL A 311 -7.16 31.42 19.87
CA VAL A 311 -7.82 30.67 20.93
C VAL A 311 -6.97 30.75 22.21
N PRO A 312 -7.41 31.49 23.24
CA PRO A 312 -6.71 31.54 24.52
C PRO A 312 -7.01 30.28 25.34
N ILE A 313 -5.97 29.64 25.86
CA ILE A 313 -6.09 28.44 26.69
C ILE A 313 -5.10 28.47 27.86
N SER A 314 -5.36 27.61 28.82
CA SER A 314 -4.35 27.14 29.78
C SER A 314 -4.41 25.62 29.83
N ALA A 315 -3.38 24.97 29.27
CA ALA A 315 -3.25 23.50 29.28
C ALA A 315 -3.08 22.99 30.73
N ALA A 316 -2.52 23.79 31.64
CA ALA A 316 -2.33 23.42 33.04
C ALA A 316 -3.64 23.45 33.83
N THR A 317 -4.46 24.48 33.66
CA THR A 317 -5.73 24.67 34.38
C THR A 317 -6.95 24.12 33.64
N MET A 318 -6.78 23.61 32.43
CA MET A 318 -7.84 23.10 31.54
C MET A 318 -8.81 24.18 31.02
N GLN A 319 -8.52 25.46 31.23
CA GLN A 319 -9.34 26.57 30.76
C GLN A 319 -9.26 26.68 29.24
N GLY A 320 -10.41 26.76 28.54
CA GLY A 320 -10.48 26.85 27.06
C GLY A 320 -10.09 25.57 26.29
N VAL A 321 -9.52 24.56 26.96
CA VAL A 321 -9.00 23.37 26.33
C VAL A 321 -10.12 22.45 25.79
N LYS A 322 -11.28 22.42 26.47
CA LYS A 322 -12.41 21.53 26.09
C LYS A 322 -13.08 21.93 24.77
N GLU A 323 -13.03 23.19 24.42
CA GLU A 323 -13.68 23.76 23.23
C GLU A 323 -12.78 23.63 21.99
N LEU A 324 -11.44 23.56 22.19
CA LEU A 324 -10.43 23.51 21.14
C LEU A 324 -10.62 22.32 20.17
N PRO A 325 -10.85 21.08 20.61
CA PRO A 325 -11.05 19.95 19.71
C PRO A 325 -12.22 20.14 18.76
N GLY A 326 -13.35 20.68 19.25
CA GLY A 326 -14.53 20.97 18.43
C GLY A 326 -14.26 22.01 17.35
N LEU A 327 -13.55 23.08 17.71
CA LEU A 327 -13.16 24.14 16.78
C LEU A 327 -12.21 23.61 15.70
N VAL A 328 -11.20 22.86 16.09
CA VAL A 328 -10.23 22.23 15.18
C VAL A 328 -10.93 21.28 14.21
N TYR A 329 -11.81 20.41 14.70
CA TYR A 329 -12.54 19.46 13.89
C TYR A 329 -13.46 20.14 12.86
N ASN A 330 -14.17 21.20 13.27
CA ASN A 330 -14.97 21.99 12.35
C ASN A 330 -14.11 22.64 11.26
N ARG A 331 -12.96 23.20 11.63
CA ARG A 331 -12.05 23.78 10.64
C ARG A 331 -11.47 22.74 9.69
N LEU A 332 -11.18 21.52 10.17
CA LEU A 332 -10.72 20.41 9.33
C LEU A 332 -11.75 19.98 8.27
N LYS A 333 -13.06 20.12 8.55
CA LYS A 333 -14.10 19.83 7.56
C LYS A 333 -14.10 20.82 6.39
N ASP A 334 -13.75 22.08 6.64
CA ASP A 334 -13.68 23.11 5.60
C ASP A 334 -12.44 22.97 4.71
N ILE A 335 -11.39 22.24 5.18
CA ILE A 335 -10.16 22.05 4.44
C ILE A 335 -10.34 20.83 3.52
N PRO A 336 -10.03 20.95 2.22
CA PRO A 336 -10.12 19.82 1.32
C PRO A 336 -9.25 18.65 1.83
N PRO A 337 -9.70 17.40 1.62
CA PRO A 337 -8.90 16.23 1.96
C PRO A 337 -7.56 16.25 1.21
N VAL A 338 -6.56 15.56 1.77
CA VAL A 338 -5.26 15.41 1.11
C VAL A 338 -5.46 14.82 -0.29
N PRO A 339 -4.75 15.31 -1.32
CA PRO A 339 -4.87 14.80 -2.67
C PRO A 339 -4.74 13.28 -2.73
N VAL A 340 -5.70 12.63 -3.37
CA VAL A 340 -5.67 11.20 -3.65
C VAL A 340 -4.72 10.98 -4.83
N PHE A 341 -3.75 10.09 -4.70
CA PHE A 341 -2.89 9.74 -5.81
C PHE A 341 -3.66 8.86 -6.81
N ALA A 342 -3.70 9.29 -8.06
CA ALA A 342 -4.24 8.43 -9.10
C ALA A 342 -3.33 7.21 -9.30
N PRO A 343 -3.90 6.03 -9.59
CA PRO A 343 -3.11 4.85 -9.96
C PRO A 343 -2.27 5.13 -11.20
N GLU A 344 -0.96 5.02 -11.08
CA GLU A 344 0.01 5.22 -12.17
C GLU A 344 0.51 3.89 -12.74
N TYR A 345 0.53 2.86 -11.89
CA TYR A 345 1.01 1.55 -12.26
C TYR A 345 0.03 0.85 -13.18
N LYS A 346 0.48 0.55 -14.40
CA LYS A 346 -0.24 -0.32 -15.34
C LYS A 346 0.45 -1.66 -15.36
N LYS A 347 -0.23 -2.64 -14.79
CA LYS A 347 0.27 -4.01 -14.81
C LYS A 347 0.40 -4.51 -16.24
N PRO A 348 1.56 -5.07 -16.63
CA PRO A 348 1.67 -5.77 -17.89
C PRO A 348 0.76 -7.01 -17.87
N GLU A 349 -0.27 -7.02 -18.69
CA GLU A 349 -1.11 -8.21 -18.88
C GLU A 349 -0.48 -9.09 -19.96
N PRO A 350 0.06 -10.25 -19.62
CA PRO A 350 0.55 -11.18 -20.63
C PRO A 350 -0.65 -11.68 -21.46
N LYS A 351 -0.60 -11.46 -22.77
CA LYS A 351 -1.62 -11.93 -23.70
C LYS A 351 -1.08 -13.13 -24.45
N ALA A 352 -1.89 -14.17 -24.60
CA ALA A 352 -1.54 -15.35 -25.38
C ALA A 352 -1.13 -15.02 -26.84
N ASN A 353 -1.56 -13.87 -27.36
CA ASN A 353 -1.21 -13.38 -28.70
C ASN A 353 -0.02 -12.44 -28.71
N ASP A 354 0.66 -12.23 -27.58
CA ASP A 354 1.88 -11.41 -27.54
C ASP A 354 3.00 -12.21 -28.24
N ARG A 355 3.48 -11.67 -29.36
CA ARG A 355 4.55 -12.25 -30.17
C ARG A 355 5.92 -11.65 -29.85
N ALA A 356 5.98 -10.76 -28.89
CA ALA A 356 7.25 -10.19 -28.45
C ALA A 356 8.08 -11.27 -27.76
N PHE A 357 9.33 -11.39 -28.16
CA PHE A 357 10.28 -12.29 -27.49
C PHE A 357 11.69 -11.71 -27.50
N GLU A 358 12.46 -12.07 -26.49
CA GLU A 358 13.87 -11.75 -26.38
C GLU A 358 14.67 -13.04 -26.16
N ILE A 359 15.76 -13.22 -26.93
CA ILE A 359 16.61 -14.39 -26.83
C ILE A 359 17.97 -13.95 -26.29
N LYS A 360 18.37 -14.52 -25.16
CA LYS A 360 19.64 -14.31 -24.49
C LYS A 360 20.45 -15.62 -24.42
N ARG A 361 21.73 -15.55 -24.71
CA ARG A 361 22.62 -16.70 -24.48
C ARG A 361 23.14 -16.62 -23.05
N MET A 362 22.86 -17.65 -22.24
CA MET A 362 23.27 -17.70 -20.85
C MET A 362 24.65 -18.36 -20.70
N GLU A 363 24.84 -19.49 -21.36
CA GLU A 363 26.07 -20.29 -21.34
C GLU A 363 26.40 -20.85 -22.73
N ALA A 364 27.46 -21.65 -22.85
CA ALA A 364 27.95 -22.15 -24.14
C ALA A 364 26.87 -22.93 -24.95
N HIS A 365 26.01 -23.68 -24.27
CA HIS A 365 24.94 -24.51 -24.86
C HIS A 365 23.58 -24.26 -24.22
N VAL A 366 23.36 -23.08 -23.60
CA VAL A 366 22.11 -22.74 -22.90
C VAL A 366 21.60 -21.39 -23.38
N TRP A 367 20.37 -21.38 -23.84
CA TRP A 367 19.66 -20.21 -24.34
C TRP A 367 18.43 -19.94 -23.50
N SER A 368 18.23 -18.69 -23.10
CA SER A 368 17.02 -18.23 -22.43
C SER A 368 16.15 -17.44 -23.43
N VAL A 369 14.89 -17.77 -23.47
CA VAL A 369 13.89 -17.08 -24.28
C VAL A 369 12.83 -16.48 -23.36
N GLU A 370 12.79 -15.18 -23.29
CA GLU A 370 11.74 -14.43 -22.61
C GLU A 370 10.63 -14.17 -23.63
N ALA A 371 9.50 -14.87 -23.51
CA ALA A 371 8.38 -14.79 -24.44
C ALA A 371 7.05 -14.82 -23.66
N PRO A 372 6.54 -13.66 -23.18
CA PRO A 372 5.37 -13.59 -22.28
C PRO A 372 4.13 -14.31 -22.82
N GLY A 373 3.89 -14.28 -24.14
CA GLY A 373 2.77 -14.98 -24.76
C GLY A 373 2.91 -16.50 -24.70
N LEU A 374 4.11 -17.04 -24.94
CA LEU A 374 4.37 -18.48 -24.83
C LEU A 374 4.41 -18.95 -23.37
N GLU A 375 4.97 -18.16 -22.48
CA GLU A 375 4.97 -18.45 -21.04
C GLU A 375 3.53 -18.53 -20.51
N TYR A 376 2.64 -17.62 -20.96
CA TYR A 376 1.23 -17.68 -20.63
C TYR A 376 0.55 -18.94 -21.14
N ILE A 377 0.86 -19.39 -22.38
CA ILE A 377 0.35 -20.63 -22.96
C ILE A 377 0.90 -21.83 -22.19
N LEU A 378 2.18 -21.82 -21.86
CA LEU A 378 2.86 -22.86 -21.11
C LEU A 378 2.25 -23.04 -19.71
N ALA A 379 2.02 -21.94 -18.98
CA ALA A 379 1.36 -21.94 -17.67
C ALA A 379 -0.05 -22.55 -17.72
N GLY A 380 -0.75 -22.43 -18.84
CA GLY A 380 -2.07 -23.02 -19.10
C GLY A 380 -2.04 -24.39 -19.80
N SER A 381 -0.87 -25.03 -19.92
CA SER A 381 -0.70 -26.31 -20.64
C SER A 381 -0.03 -27.34 -19.73
N ASN A 382 -0.49 -28.57 -19.78
CA ASN A 382 0.17 -29.67 -19.07
C ASN A 382 1.23 -30.30 -20.02
N VAL A 383 2.49 -30.00 -19.77
CA VAL A 383 3.61 -30.50 -20.63
C VAL A 383 3.88 -32.00 -20.51
N ASP A 384 3.39 -32.64 -19.44
CA ASP A 384 3.47 -34.11 -19.28
C ASP A 384 2.46 -34.84 -20.14
N ASP A 385 1.46 -34.15 -20.71
CA ASP A 385 0.48 -34.70 -21.60
C ASP A 385 0.89 -34.46 -23.05
N TYR A 386 0.95 -35.57 -23.83
CA TYR A 386 1.40 -35.55 -25.21
C TYR A 386 0.62 -34.58 -26.11
N GLU A 387 -0.70 -34.49 -25.93
CA GLU A 387 -1.54 -33.63 -26.78
C GLU A 387 -1.36 -32.14 -26.44
N SER A 388 -1.19 -31.83 -25.15
CA SER A 388 -0.88 -30.46 -24.67
C SER A 388 0.51 -30.04 -25.13
N LEU A 389 1.49 -30.95 -25.08
CA LEU A 389 2.84 -30.72 -25.58
C LEU A 389 2.86 -30.44 -27.08
N GLN A 390 2.12 -31.23 -27.90
CA GLN A 390 1.98 -30.96 -29.33
C GLN A 390 1.36 -29.60 -29.63
N PHE A 391 0.36 -29.18 -28.83
CA PHE A 391 -0.21 -27.85 -28.98
C PHE A 391 0.83 -26.76 -28.71
N PHE A 392 1.60 -26.89 -27.61
CA PHE A 392 2.67 -25.95 -27.27
C PHE A 392 3.75 -25.92 -28.38
N GLN A 393 4.21 -27.06 -28.85
CA GLN A 393 5.19 -27.16 -29.95
C GLN A 393 4.72 -26.46 -31.22
N ARG A 394 3.43 -26.57 -31.56
CA ARG A 394 2.83 -25.87 -32.71
C ARG A 394 2.89 -24.35 -32.49
N GLN A 395 2.51 -23.86 -31.31
CA GLN A 395 2.55 -22.45 -30.98
C GLN A 395 3.99 -21.91 -30.99
N LEU A 396 4.95 -22.69 -30.51
CA LEU A 396 6.38 -22.35 -30.55
C LEU A 396 6.86 -22.24 -32.01
N GLY A 397 6.46 -23.17 -32.90
CA GLY A 397 6.78 -23.09 -34.32
C GLY A 397 6.16 -21.87 -35.01
N GLU A 398 4.88 -21.56 -34.70
CA GLU A 398 4.18 -20.40 -35.27
C GLU A 398 4.67 -19.04 -34.73
N SER A 399 5.40 -19.02 -33.59
CA SER A 399 5.91 -17.79 -32.97
C SER A 399 7.09 -17.17 -33.68
N GLY A 400 7.82 -17.92 -34.51
CA GLY A 400 9.07 -17.52 -35.17
C GLY A 400 10.31 -17.56 -34.25
N ILE A 401 10.16 -18.04 -33.03
CA ILE A 401 11.28 -18.11 -32.06
C ILE A 401 12.33 -19.14 -32.52
N LEU A 402 11.89 -20.26 -33.08
CA LEU A 402 12.82 -21.28 -33.58
C LEU A 402 13.69 -20.72 -34.71
N ASP A 403 13.12 -19.99 -35.66
CA ASP A 403 13.87 -19.33 -36.73
C ASP A 403 14.87 -18.28 -36.18
N ALA A 404 14.47 -17.55 -35.19
CA ALA A 404 15.33 -16.56 -34.54
C ALA A 404 16.48 -17.21 -33.71
N LEU A 405 16.25 -18.35 -33.07
CA LEU A 405 17.27 -19.14 -32.40
C LEU A 405 18.31 -19.66 -33.39
N VAL A 406 17.86 -20.23 -34.54
CA VAL A 406 18.75 -20.66 -35.61
C VAL A 406 19.58 -19.51 -36.16
N ALA A 407 18.97 -18.32 -36.38
CA ALA A 407 19.68 -17.14 -36.82
C ALA A 407 20.76 -16.66 -35.83
N LYS A 408 20.56 -16.90 -34.52
CA LYS A 408 21.52 -16.61 -33.46
C LYS A 408 22.58 -17.69 -33.26
N GLY A 409 22.47 -18.83 -33.97
CA GLY A 409 23.49 -19.87 -33.98
C GLY A 409 23.28 -20.97 -32.94
N VAL A 410 22.03 -21.29 -32.58
CA VAL A 410 21.71 -22.46 -31.76
C VAL A 410 22.20 -23.74 -32.49
N GLN A 411 22.73 -24.69 -31.75
CA GLN A 411 23.21 -25.97 -32.26
C GLN A 411 22.31 -27.11 -31.80
N GLU A 412 22.41 -28.26 -32.48
CA GLU A 412 21.70 -29.46 -32.06
C GLU A 412 22.16 -29.92 -30.67
N ASN A 413 21.18 -30.24 -29.81
CA ASN A 413 21.33 -30.54 -28.40
C ASN A 413 21.65 -29.31 -27.49
N ASP A 414 21.52 -28.07 -27.98
CA ASP A 414 21.51 -26.92 -27.13
C ASP A 414 20.24 -26.91 -26.27
N THR A 415 20.38 -26.51 -25.01
CA THR A 415 19.25 -26.40 -24.09
C THR A 415 18.56 -25.03 -24.21
N ILE A 416 17.24 -25.03 -24.38
CA ILE A 416 16.42 -23.83 -24.46
C ILE A 416 15.54 -23.74 -23.22
N LEU A 417 15.58 -22.58 -22.56
CA LEU A 417 14.77 -22.24 -21.40
C LEU A 417 13.68 -21.25 -21.81
N ILE A 418 12.41 -21.57 -21.52
CA ILE A 418 11.26 -20.66 -21.68
C ILE A 418 10.51 -20.64 -20.36
N GLY A 419 10.62 -19.53 -19.59
CA GLY A 419 10.15 -19.51 -18.21
C GLY A 419 10.79 -20.62 -17.38
N ASP A 420 9.96 -21.46 -16.74
CA ASP A 420 10.42 -22.62 -15.95
C ASP A 420 10.58 -23.90 -16.77
N TYR A 421 10.32 -23.85 -18.09
CA TYR A 421 10.35 -25.01 -18.96
C TYR A 421 11.68 -25.12 -19.72
N GLN A 422 12.26 -26.31 -19.71
CA GLN A 422 13.52 -26.63 -20.35
C GLN A 422 13.32 -27.73 -21.37
N PHE A 423 13.91 -27.59 -22.57
CA PHE A 423 13.95 -28.63 -23.58
C PHE A 423 15.23 -28.52 -24.43
N ASP A 424 15.62 -29.64 -25.03
CA ASP A 424 16.76 -29.70 -25.93
C ASP A 424 16.30 -29.42 -27.36
N TYR A 425 17.10 -28.64 -28.08
CA TYR A 425 16.85 -28.32 -29.46
C TYR A 425 17.30 -29.48 -30.35
N ILE A 426 16.34 -30.10 -31.05
CA ILE A 426 16.54 -31.21 -31.99
C ILE A 426 16.02 -30.78 -33.36
N PHE A 427 16.84 -30.94 -34.43
CA PHE A 427 16.46 -30.61 -35.81
C PHE A 427 15.38 -31.51 -36.34
#